data_9017fb0612e9fa2ceb4e4fc0052b9b9c
#
_entry.id   9017fb0612e9fa2ceb4e4fc0052b9b9c
#
_cell.length_a   1.000
_cell.length_b   1.000
_cell.length_c   1.000
_cell.angle_alpha   90.00
_cell.angle_beta   90.00
_cell.angle_gamma   90.00
#
_symmetry.space_group_name_H-M   'P 1'
#
loop_
_entity.id
_entity.type
_entity.pdbx_description
1 polymer ?
#
loop_
_entity_poly.entity_id
_entity_poly.type
_entity_poly.pdbx_seq_one_letter_code
_entity_poly.pdbx_strand_id
1 'polypeptide(L)'
;RRVLFRSAKNIQELFLEYAMKNGKIPKDVITQVADGKTFLGLLNQIAANVPLDYLSLQDVLEETDLNRRYEVLAFKIANEMEVMHLKEEIQGKVKERIDRHQKEFILREQLKVIRQELGEDNMLSDAEEFETATKKLKASKEIKEKLMKEIHRFKSAMNSSAENGVIRTYIETMLEMPWDKREKDNTDIAYAKQVLEDEHYGLEAVKERILEFLAVRSLTKKGESPILCLVGPPGTGKTSIARSLSKSLKKPYTRISLGGVRDEAEIRGHRKTYVGAMPGRIANALKMSGVKNPLILLDEIDKVSNDYKGDTFSALLEVLDSEQNVKFRDHYLEVPIDLSEVLFVTTANSLQTIPRPLLDRMEVIEISSYTE
;
A
#
# COMPACT_ATOMS: atom_id res chain seq x y z
N ARG A 1 -2.89 -78.77 40.87
CA ARG A 1 -3.87 -78.95 39.79
C ARG A 1 -4.86 -77.80 39.64
N ARG A 2 -5.46 -77.24 40.73
CA ARG A 2 -6.39 -76.09 40.63
C ARG A 2 -5.73 -74.79 40.13
N VAL A 3 -4.48 -74.54 40.50
CA VAL A 3 -3.74 -73.31 40.05
C VAL A 3 -3.44 -73.42 38.57
N LEU A 4 -2.92 -74.54 38.04
CA LEU A 4 -2.62 -74.77 36.63
C LEU A 4 -3.87 -74.64 35.72
N PHE A 5 -5.02 -75.09 36.17
CA PHE A 5 -6.27 -74.98 35.42
C PHE A 5 -6.73 -73.50 35.34
N ARG A 6 -6.56 -72.72 36.38
CA ARG A 6 -6.88 -71.30 36.38
C ARG A 6 -5.94 -70.49 35.46
N SER A 7 -4.63 -70.83 35.50
CA SER A 7 -3.62 -70.22 34.64
C SER A 7 -3.87 -70.57 33.16
N ALA A 8 -4.28 -71.80 32.85
CA ALA A 8 -4.65 -72.18 31.48
C ALA A 8 -5.81 -71.37 30.92
N LYS A 9 -6.85 -71.16 31.73
CA LYS A 9 -8.00 -70.37 31.32
C LYS A 9 -7.67 -68.90 31.09
N ASN A 10 -6.92 -68.31 32.00
CA ASN A 10 -6.51 -66.95 31.90
C ASN A 10 -5.63 -66.68 30.65
N ILE A 11 -4.67 -67.52 30.29
CA ILE A 11 -3.84 -67.33 29.13
C ILE A 11 -4.62 -67.52 27.82
N GLN A 12 -5.61 -68.41 27.82
CA GLN A 12 -6.53 -68.58 26.68
C GLN A 12 -7.36 -67.27 26.48
N GLU A 13 -7.95 -66.74 27.53
CA GLU A 13 -8.72 -65.50 27.46
C GLU A 13 -7.85 -64.31 26.97
N LEU A 14 -6.62 -64.19 27.51
CA LEU A 14 -5.66 -63.16 27.10
C LEU A 14 -5.26 -63.30 25.62
N PHE A 15 -5.01 -64.51 25.14
CA PHE A 15 -4.70 -64.74 23.74
C PHE A 15 -5.89 -64.49 22.82
N LEU A 16 -7.08 -64.82 23.22
CA LEU A 16 -8.29 -64.57 22.44
C LEU A 16 -8.51 -63.05 22.30
N GLU A 17 -8.32 -62.28 23.37
CA GLU A 17 -8.41 -60.82 23.33
C GLU A 17 -7.34 -60.25 22.39
N TYR A 18 -6.08 -60.72 22.47
CA TYR A 18 -5.01 -60.35 21.59
C TYR A 18 -5.31 -60.69 20.12
N ALA A 19 -5.82 -61.89 19.86
CA ALA A 19 -6.17 -62.37 18.52
C ALA A 19 -7.29 -61.52 17.87
N MET A 20 -8.30 -61.14 18.65
CA MET A 20 -9.39 -60.28 18.19
C MET A 20 -8.88 -58.86 17.79
N LYS A 21 -7.95 -58.33 18.55
CA LYS A 21 -7.38 -57.00 18.24
C LYS A 21 -6.38 -57.04 17.08
N ASN A 22 -5.58 -58.11 16.99
CA ASN A 22 -4.56 -58.22 15.93
C ASN A 22 -5.14 -58.47 14.53
N GLY A 23 -6.27 -59.15 14.42
CA GLY A 23 -6.96 -59.42 13.15
C GLY A 23 -6.15 -60.24 12.12
N LYS A 24 -4.87 -60.55 12.39
CA LYS A 24 -3.96 -61.27 11.50
C LYS A 24 -3.80 -62.75 11.86
N ILE A 25 -4.32 -63.16 13.02
CA ILE A 25 -4.24 -64.54 13.49
C ILE A 25 -5.33 -65.37 12.81
N PRO A 26 -4.97 -66.50 12.15
CA PRO A 26 -5.96 -67.31 11.47
C PRO A 26 -6.98 -67.95 12.46
N LYS A 27 -8.24 -68.05 12.01
CA LYS A 27 -9.33 -68.61 12.83
C LYS A 27 -9.09 -69.99 13.34
N ASP A 28 -8.41 -70.82 12.59
CA ASP A 28 -8.02 -72.21 12.94
C ASP A 28 -7.08 -72.23 14.15
N VAL A 29 -6.16 -71.30 14.25
CA VAL A 29 -5.27 -71.14 15.41
C VAL A 29 -6.06 -70.70 16.65
N ILE A 30 -7.01 -69.79 16.51
CA ILE A 30 -7.88 -69.41 17.60
C ILE A 30 -8.69 -70.59 18.14
N THR A 31 -9.25 -71.38 17.24
CA THR A 31 -9.99 -72.60 17.61
C THR A 31 -9.10 -73.65 18.27
N GLN A 32 -7.90 -73.87 17.75
CA GLN A 32 -6.94 -74.83 18.32
C GLN A 32 -6.47 -74.44 19.72
N VAL A 33 -6.26 -73.11 19.98
CA VAL A 33 -5.92 -72.60 21.32
C VAL A 33 -7.10 -72.74 22.28
N ALA A 34 -8.33 -72.53 21.79
CA ALA A 34 -9.55 -72.73 22.60
C ALA A 34 -9.74 -74.20 23.04
N ASP A 35 -9.39 -75.19 22.18
CA ASP A 35 -9.54 -76.63 22.40
C ASP A 35 -8.32 -77.32 23.09
N GLY A 36 -7.33 -76.54 23.45
CA GLY A 36 -6.07 -77.03 24.04
C GLY A 36 -6.24 -77.89 25.29
N LYS A 37 -5.80 -79.17 25.22
CA LYS A 37 -6.03 -80.16 26.30
C LYS A 37 -4.93 -80.21 27.37
N THR A 38 -3.72 -79.76 27.06
CA THR A 38 -2.58 -79.79 28.00
C THR A 38 -2.03 -78.41 28.19
N PHE A 39 -1.68 -78.07 29.45
CA PHE A 39 -1.17 -76.72 29.78
C PHE A 39 0.12 -76.33 29.02
N LEU A 40 1.08 -77.28 28.95
CA LEU A 40 2.32 -77.08 28.19
C LEU A 40 2.06 -76.93 26.69
N GLY A 41 1.17 -77.73 26.10
CA GLY A 41 0.80 -77.61 24.70
C GLY A 41 0.15 -76.26 24.39
N LEU A 42 -0.69 -75.78 25.28
CA LEU A 42 -1.33 -74.45 25.18
C LEU A 42 -0.31 -73.30 25.17
N LEU A 43 0.63 -73.29 26.11
CA LEU A 43 1.68 -72.28 26.18
C LEU A 43 2.56 -72.26 24.92
N ASN A 44 2.94 -73.48 24.42
CA ASN A 44 3.72 -73.54 23.20
C ASN A 44 2.96 -73.05 21.97
N GLN A 45 1.69 -73.45 21.86
CA GLN A 45 0.84 -73.04 20.73
C GLN A 45 0.58 -71.49 20.70
N ILE A 46 0.36 -70.89 21.85
CA ILE A 46 0.24 -69.46 21.97
C ILE A 46 1.55 -68.74 21.62
N ALA A 47 2.69 -69.17 22.22
CA ALA A 47 4.00 -68.58 21.93
C ALA A 47 4.40 -68.67 20.45
N ALA A 48 4.03 -69.77 19.75
CA ALA A 48 4.31 -69.88 18.32
C ALA A 48 3.45 -68.98 17.40
N ASN A 49 2.33 -68.49 17.88
CA ASN A 49 1.39 -67.69 17.08
C ASN A 49 1.27 -66.23 17.49
N VAL A 50 1.91 -65.83 18.56
CA VAL A 50 2.09 -64.43 18.91
C VAL A 50 3.40 -63.93 18.27
N PRO A 51 3.42 -62.84 17.51
CA PRO A 51 4.63 -62.32 16.85
C PRO A 51 5.57 -61.65 17.85
N LEU A 52 6.12 -62.45 18.75
CA LEU A 52 7.15 -62.02 19.68
C LEU A 52 8.50 -61.95 18.98
N ASP A 53 9.36 -61.07 19.42
CA ASP A 53 10.76 -61.05 18.96
C ASP A 53 11.55 -62.28 19.43
N TYR A 54 12.67 -62.55 18.75
CA TYR A 54 13.46 -63.75 19.02
C TYR A 54 13.88 -63.88 20.49
N LEU A 55 14.32 -62.79 21.12
CA LEU A 55 14.75 -62.81 22.53
C LEU A 55 13.58 -63.08 23.47
N SER A 56 12.41 -62.50 23.22
CA SER A 56 11.20 -62.76 23.99
C SER A 56 10.71 -64.21 23.87
N LEU A 57 10.81 -64.81 22.69
CA LEU A 57 10.52 -66.21 22.47
C LEU A 57 11.53 -67.13 23.20
N GLN A 58 12.81 -66.77 23.23
CA GLN A 58 13.85 -67.49 23.93
C GLN A 58 13.62 -67.45 25.45
N ASP A 59 13.29 -66.29 26.01
CA ASP A 59 12.93 -66.14 27.44
C ASP A 59 11.80 -67.10 27.84
N VAL A 60 10.78 -67.25 26.99
CA VAL A 60 9.63 -68.13 27.20
C VAL A 60 10.07 -69.64 27.10
N LEU A 61 10.97 -69.99 26.19
CA LEU A 61 11.42 -71.36 25.97
C LEU A 61 12.42 -71.81 27.05
N GLU A 62 13.28 -71.00 27.52
CA GLU A 62 14.27 -71.31 28.58
C GLU A 62 13.63 -71.57 29.95
N GLU A 63 12.46 -70.99 30.19
CA GLU A 63 11.77 -71.18 31.45
C GLU A 63 11.17 -72.60 31.58
N THR A 64 11.72 -73.40 32.45
CA THR A 64 11.35 -74.81 32.63
C THR A 64 10.16 -75.02 33.60
N ASP A 65 9.93 -74.09 34.53
CA ASP A 65 8.75 -74.09 35.39
C ASP A 65 7.52 -73.59 34.65
N LEU A 66 6.47 -74.41 34.59
CA LEU A 66 5.27 -74.10 33.83
C LEU A 66 4.51 -72.87 34.31
N ASN A 67 4.55 -72.51 35.59
CA ASN A 67 3.90 -71.32 36.15
C ASN A 67 4.69 -70.10 35.78
N ARG A 68 6.00 -70.13 35.88
CA ARG A 68 6.85 -69.02 35.49
C ARG A 68 6.79 -68.77 33.96
N ARG A 69 6.81 -69.88 33.17
CA ARG A 69 6.64 -69.78 31.71
C ARG A 69 5.30 -69.15 31.31
N TYR A 70 4.23 -69.44 32.02
CA TYR A 70 2.94 -68.82 31.88
C TYR A 70 3.05 -67.29 32.17
N GLU A 71 3.65 -66.91 33.32
CA GLU A 71 3.79 -65.51 33.72
C GLU A 71 4.59 -64.71 32.70
N VAL A 72 5.73 -65.23 32.21
CA VAL A 72 6.56 -64.62 31.19
C VAL A 72 5.75 -64.43 29.89
N LEU A 73 5.07 -65.44 29.40
CA LEU A 73 4.28 -65.39 28.18
C LEU A 73 3.09 -64.41 28.31
N ALA A 74 2.37 -64.47 29.43
CA ALA A 74 1.27 -63.56 29.69
C ALA A 74 1.72 -62.08 29.72
N PHE A 75 2.87 -61.81 30.34
CA PHE A 75 3.46 -60.47 30.36
C PHE A 75 3.86 -59.99 28.96
N LYS A 76 4.48 -60.85 28.15
CA LYS A 76 4.86 -60.51 26.78
C LYS A 76 3.63 -60.20 25.90
N ILE A 77 2.55 -61.00 26.02
CA ILE A 77 1.29 -60.72 25.31
C ILE A 77 0.66 -59.40 25.73
N ALA A 78 0.63 -59.12 27.03
CA ALA A 78 0.11 -57.86 27.57
C ALA A 78 0.89 -56.68 27.02
N ASN A 79 2.21 -56.71 26.95
CA ASN A 79 3.05 -55.67 26.37
C ASN A 79 2.77 -55.49 24.86
N GLU A 80 2.61 -56.60 24.10
CA GLU A 80 2.24 -56.47 22.68
C GLU A 80 0.87 -55.79 22.49
N MET A 81 -0.11 -56.08 23.35
CA MET A 81 -1.41 -55.43 23.32
C MET A 81 -1.31 -53.92 23.58
N GLU A 82 -0.45 -53.52 24.54
CA GLU A 82 -0.21 -52.10 24.84
C GLU A 82 0.45 -51.38 23.66
N VAL A 83 1.46 -52.00 23.04
CA VAL A 83 2.11 -51.45 21.82
C VAL A 83 1.13 -51.31 20.67
N MET A 84 0.22 -52.29 20.46
CA MET A 84 -0.84 -52.18 19.45
C MET A 84 -1.78 -50.99 19.74
N HIS A 85 -2.23 -50.83 20.97
CA HIS A 85 -3.10 -49.72 21.35
C HIS A 85 -2.44 -48.36 21.09
N LEU A 86 -1.17 -48.21 21.48
CA LEU A 86 -0.40 -46.98 21.22
C LEU A 86 -0.25 -46.70 19.72
N LYS A 87 0.00 -47.74 18.91
CA LYS A 87 0.07 -47.58 17.44
C LYS A 87 -1.25 -47.11 16.83
N GLU A 88 -2.37 -47.65 17.27
CA GLU A 88 -3.70 -47.23 16.81
C GLU A 88 -4.00 -45.77 17.21
N GLU A 89 -3.68 -45.40 18.44
CA GLU A 89 -3.86 -44.02 18.92
C GLU A 89 -3.01 -43.02 18.13
N ILE A 90 -1.73 -43.36 17.87
CA ILE A 90 -0.85 -42.51 17.08
C ILE A 90 -1.35 -42.40 15.64
N GLN A 91 -1.76 -43.48 15.01
CA GLN A 91 -2.32 -43.48 13.66
C GLN A 91 -3.59 -42.65 13.56
N GLY A 92 -4.47 -42.76 14.56
CA GLY A 92 -5.68 -41.91 14.66
C GLY A 92 -5.34 -40.41 14.71
N LYS A 93 -4.41 -40.03 15.60
CA LYS A 93 -3.95 -38.65 15.73
C LYS A 93 -3.27 -38.11 14.45
N VAL A 94 -2.47 -38.94 13.79
CA VAL A 94 -1.81 -38.58 12.53
C VAL A 94 -2.84 -38.38 11.42
N LYS A 95 -3.81 -39.28 11.30
CA LYS A 95 -4.89 -39.18 10.31
C LYS A 95 -5.72 -37.91 10.55
N GLU A 96 -6.12 -37.64 11.78
CA GLU A 96 -6.88 -36.42 12.12
C GLU A 96 -6.10 -35.14 11.77
N ARG A 97 -4.77 -35.12 12.02
CA ARG A 97 -3.92 -33.97 11.62
C ARG A 97 -3.86 -33.80 10.11
N ILE A 98 -3.68 -34.90 9.37
CA ILE A 98 -3.62 -34.87 7.91
C ILE A 98 -4.95 -34.33 7.35
N ASP A 99 -6.08 -34.90 7.82
CA ASP A 99 -7.41 -34.48 7.38
C ASP A 99 -7.68 -32.97 7.68
N ARG A 100 -7.25 -32.49 8.85
CA ARG A 100 -7.34 -31.07 9.22
C ARG A 100 -6.51 -30.18 8.30
N HIS A 101 -5.25 -30.54 8.04
CA HIS A 101 -4.39 -29.79 7.13
C HIS A 101 -4.90 -29.79 5.69
N GLN A 102 -5.40 -30.90 5.22
CA GLN A 102 -5.97 -31.02 3.88
C GLN A 102 -7.22 -30.16 3.72
N LYS A 103 -8.11 -30.17 4.72
CA LYS A 103 -9.30 -29.31 4.75
C LYS A 103 -8.92 -27.83 4.78
N GLU A 104 -7.94 -27.44 5.60
CA GLU A 104 -7.44 -26.06 5.66
C GLU A 104 -6.83 -25.62 4.33
N PHE A 105 -6.05 -26.48 3.68
CA PHE A 105 -5.49 -26.19 2.36
C PHE A 105 -6.59 -25.95 1.30
N ILE A 106 -7.58 -26.85 1.23
CA ILE A 106 -8.70 -26.70 0.28
C ILE A 106 -9.47 -25.40 0.53
N LEU A 107 -9.75 -25.08 1.80
CA LEU A 107 -10.44 -23.83 2.13
C LEU A 107 -9.63 -22.58 1.75
N ARG A 108 -8.31 -22.62 1.90
CA ARG A 108 -7.43 -21.51 1.47
C ARG A 108 -7.41 -21.35 -0.04
N GLU A 109 -7.35 -22.45 -0.79
CA GLU A 109 -7.41 -22.41 -2.27
C GLU A 109 -8.78 -21.91 -2.76
N GLN A 110 -9.87 -22.36 -2.16
CA GLN A 110 -11.21 -21.84 -2.48
C GLN A 110 -11.32 -20.36 -2.20
N LEU A 111 -10.80 -19.88 -1.07
CA LEU A 111 -10.79 -18.47 -0.71
C LEU A 111 -9.96 -17.63 -1.69
N LYS A 112 -8.83 -18.18 -2.17
CA LYS A 112 -8.00 -17.54 -3.19
C LYS A 112 -8.74 -17.41 -4.52
N VAL A 113 -9.40 -18.47 -4.99
CA VAL A 113 -10.21 -18.42 -6.21
C VAL A 113 -11.36 -17.41 -6.08
N ILE A 114 -12.06 -17.39 -4.95
CA ILE A 114 -13.13 -16.44 -4.69
C ILE A 114 -12.60 -14.99 -4.70
N ARG A 115 -11.44 -14.73 -4.10
CA ARG A 115 -10.80 -13.40 -4.14
C ARG A 115 -10.40 -12.98 -5.55
N GLN A 116 -9.88 -13.91 -6.37
CA GLN A 116 -9.56 -13.64 -7.78
C GLN A 116 -10.81 -13.28 -8.58
N GLU A 117 -11.90 -14.04 -8.42
CA GLU A 117 -13.19 -13.78 -9.06
C GLU A 117 -13.79 -12.43 -8.63
N LEU A 118 -13.59 -12.02 -7.38
CA LEU A 118 -14.02 -10.72 -6.85
C LEU A 118 -13.05 -9.57 -7.20
N GLY A 119 -11.89 -9.86 -7.81
CA GLY A 119 -10.87 -8.87 -8.13
C GLY A 119 -10.10 -8.33 -6.90
N GLU A 120 -10.21 -8.98 -5.74
CA GLU A 120 -9.59 -8.54 -4.49
C GLU A 120 -8.06 -8.70 -4.49
N ASP A 121 -7.51 -9.64 -5.26
CA ASP A 121 -6.05 -9.85 -5.37
C ASP A 121 -5.36 -8.64 -6.00
N ASN A 122 -6.01 -7.97 -6.97
CA ASN A 122 -5.48 -6.74 -7.56
C ASN A 122 -5.43 -5.60 -6.54
N MET A 123 -6.41 -5.50 -5.66
CA MET A 123 -6.47 -4.45 -4.64
C MET A 123 -5.41 -4.61 -3.55
N LEU A 124 -5.11 -5.84 -3.14
CA LEU A 124 -4.04 -6.11 -2.17
C LEU A 124 -2.67 -5.79 -2.78
N SER A 125 -2.45 -6.16 -4.04
CA SER A 125 -1.25 -5.81 -4.80
C SER A 125 -1.10 -4.29 -4.92
N ASP A 126 -2.16 -3.57 -5.32
CA ASP A 126 -2.17 -2.11 -5.41
C ASP A 126 -1.84 -1.45 -4.05
N ALA A 127 -2.42 -1.97 -2.96
CA ALA A 127 -2.16 -1.44 -1.63
C ALA A 127 -0.70 -1.63 -1.18
N GLU A 128 -0.07 -2.77 -1.52
CA GLU A 128 1.34 -3.02 -1.24
C GLU A 128 2.25 -2.13 -2.10
N GLU A 129 1.89 -1.88 -3.34
CA GLU A 129 2.57 -0.92 -4.22
C GLU A 129 2.50 0.50 -3.64
N PHE A 130 1.33 0.94 -3.20
CA PHE A 130 1.13 2.25 -2.56
C PHE A 130 1.93 2.39 -1.26
N GLU A 131 1.98 1.36 -0.42
CA GLU A 131 2.82 1.37 0.79
C GLU A 131 4.31 1.51 0.45
N THR A 132 4.75 0.77 -0.56
CA THR A 132 6.15 0.81 -1.02
C THR A 132 6.49 2.17 -1.61
N ALA A 133 5.61 2.73 -2.44
CA ALA A 133 5.74 4.07 -3.01
C ALA A 133 5.78 5.15 -1.90
N THR A 134 4.89 5.05 -0.90
CA THR A 134 4.84 5.98 0.24
C THR A 134 6.13 5.95 1.07
N LYS A 135 6.73 4.76 1.28
CA LYS A 135 8.01 4.64 1.99
C LYS A 135 9.15 5.32 1.22
N LYS A 136 9.17 5.20 -0.10
CA LYS A 136 10.18 5.81 -0.99
C LYS A 136 9.95 7.30 -1.22
N LEU A 137 8.72 7.79 -1.00
CA LEU A 137 8.35 9.18 -1.25
C LEU A 137 9.17 10.12 -0.35
N LYS A 138 9.76 11.15 -0.94
CA LYS A 138 10.43 12.23 -0.21
C LYS A 138 9.40 13.30 0.14
N ALA A 139 8.71 13.14 1.26
CA ALA A 139 7.69 14.04 1.75
C ALA A 139 7.76 14.17 3.28
N SER A 140 7.07 15.17 3.84
CA SER A 140 6.99 15.36 5.29
C SER A 140 6.34 14.16 5.99
N LYS A 141 6.59 14.05 7.30
CA LYS A 141 5.99 12.99 8.13
C LYS A 141 4.46 13.04 8.09
N GLU A 142 3.88 14.23 8.14
CA GLU A 142 2.43 14.47 8.08
C GLU A 142 1.81 13.88 6.80
N ILE A 143 2.44 14.12 5.64
CA ILE A 143 1.98 13.62 4.34
C ILE A 143 2.03 12.08 4.30
N LYS A 144 3.12 11.48 4.79
CA LYS A 144 3.27 10.02 4.84
C LYS A 144 2.25 9.37 5.77
N GLU A 145 2.00 9.96 6.93
CA GLU A 145 0.99 9.46 7.88
C GLU A 145 -0.41 9.54 7.29
N LYS A 146 -0.73 10.64 6.58
CA LYS A 146 -2.00 10.78 5.87
C LYS A 146 -2.17 9.72 4.80
N LEU A 147 -1.15 9.51 3.95
CA LEU A 147 -1.13 8.46 2.93
C LEU A 147 -1.33 7.07 3.54
N MET A 148 -0.61 6.73 4.61
CA MET A 148 -0.75 5.43 5.27
C MET A 148 -2.16 5.20 5.83
N LYS A 149 -2.81 6.25 6.38
CA LYS A 149 -4.21 6.16 6.82
C LYS A 149 -5.17 5.87 5.67
N GLU A 150 -4.99 6.56 4.53
CA GLU A 150 -5.85 6.33 3.36
C GLU A 150 -5.59 4.96 2.72
N ILE A 151 -4.34 4.47 2.70
CA ILE A 151 -4.02 3.11 2.25
C ILE A 151 -4.67 2.06 3.17
N HIS A 152 -4.65 2.30 4.48
CA HIS A 152 -5.36 1.43 5.43
C HIS A 152 -6.87 1.40 5.19
N ARG A 153 -7.45 2.58 4.89
CA ARG A 153 -8.86 2.71 4.53
C ARG A 153 -9.16 1.99 3.22
N PHE A 154 -8.30 2.12 2.21
CA PHE A 154 -8.38 1.39 0.95
C PHE A 154 -8.43 -0.14 1.15
N LYS A 155 -7.54 -0.68 2.02
CA LYS A 155 -7.55 -2.10 2.40
C LYS A 155 -8.84 -2.53 3.11
N SER A 156 -9.44 -1.64 3.92
CA SER A 156 -10.64 -1.95 4.70
C SER A 156 -11.93 -1.84 3.89
N ALA A 157 -11.96 -1.04 2.83
CA ALA A 157 -13.13 -0.75 2.01
C ALA A 157 -13.38 -1.80 0.90
N MET A 158 -12.84 -3.01 1.02
CA MET A 158 -12.89 -4.07 0.00
C MET A 158 -14.30 -4.39 -0.52
N ASN A 159 -15.36 -4.04 0.23
CA ASN A 159 -16.73 -4.36 -0.13
C ASN A 159 -17.48 -3.26 -0.91
N SER A 160 -16.83 -2.13 -1.23
CA SER A 160 -17.44 -0.99 -1.93
C SER A 160 -16.59 -0.51 -3.09
N SER A 161 -16.89 -0.98 -4.30
CA SER A 161 -16.12 -0.64 -5.51
C SER A 161 -16.10 0.87 -5.82
N ALA A 162 -17.18 1.59 -5.55
CA ALA A 162 -17.27 3.03 -5.77
C ALA A 162 -16.39 3.84 -4.79
N GLU A 163 -16.39 3.48 -3.50
CA GLU A 163 -15.55 4.13 -2.50
C GLU A 163 -14.07 3.86 -2.76
N ASN A 164 -13.72 2.63 -3.16
CA ASN A 164 -12.37 2.25 -3.49
C ASN A 164 -11.79 3.04 -4.66
N GLY A 165 -12.57 3.29 -5.71
CA GLY A 165 -12.15 4.13 -6.83
C GLY A 165 -11.76 5.55 -6.40
N VAL A 166 -12.54 6.15 -5.51
CA VAL A 166 -12.28 7.50 -4.97
C VAL A 166 -11.00 7.50 -4.12
N ILE A 167 -10.84 6.53 -3.21
CA ILE A 167 -9.65 6.43 -2.35
C ILE A 167 -8.40 6.17 -3.19
N ARG A 168 -8.48 5.28 -4.19
CA ARG A 168 -7.40 4.99 -5.13
C ARG A 168 -6.92 6.26 -5.84
N THR A 169 -7.84 6.98 -6.49
CA THR A 169 -7.52 8.23 -7.20
C THR A 169 -6.89 9.27 -6.27
N TYR A 170 -7.35 9.34 -5.03
CA TYR A 170 -6.75 10.22 -4.02
C TYR A 170 -5.30 9.83 -3.68
N ILE A 171 -5.04 8.54 -3.42
CA ILE A 171 -3.70 8.04 -3.12
C ILE A 171 -2.75 8.28 -4.31
N GLU A 172 -3.19 7.94 -5.52
CA GLU A 172 -2.43 8.17 -6.76
C GLU A 172 -2.08 9.65 -6.92
N THR A 173 -3.07 10.54 -6.75
CA THR A 173 -2.85 11.99 -6.82
C THR A 173 -1.83 12.47 -5.79
N MET A 174 -1.92 12.00 -4.54
CA MET A 174 -0.97 12.34 -3.49
C MET A 174 0.45 11.83 -3.76
N LEU A 175 0.59 10.64 -4.38
CA LEU A 175 1.89 10.06 -4.74
C LEU A 175 2.54 10.79 -5.94
N GLU A 176 1.72 11.31 -6.86
CA GLU A 176 2.19 12.05 -8.03
C GLU A 176 2.60 13.50 -7.73
N MET A 177 2.23 14.03 -6.56
CA MET A 177 2.63 15.38 -6.17
C MET A 177 4.14 15.50 -5.95
N PRO A 178 4.77 16.57 -6.46
CA PRO A 178 6.22 16.78 -6.37
C PRO A 178 6.63 17.38 -5.01
N TRP A 179 6.49 16.64 -3.91
CA TRP A 179 6.70 17.14 -2.55
C TRP A 179 8.10 17.68 -2.28
N ASP A 180 9.14 17.11 -2.88
CA ASP A 180 10.55 17.50 -2.66
C ASP A 180 11.38 17.57 -3.96
N LYS A 181 10.80 17.27 -5.11
CA LYS A 181 11.52 17.30 -6.38
C LYS A 181 11.67 18.75 -6.86
N ARG A 182 12.91 19.19 -7.07
CA ARG A 182 13.24 20.55 -7.47
C ARG A 182 14.08 20.54 -8.73
N GLU A 183 13.89 21.55 -9.58
CA GLU A 183 14.80 21.91 -10.65
C GLU A 183 15.73 23.04 -10.20
N LYS A 184 16.97 23.02 -10.67
CA LYS A 184 17.94 24.06 -10.36
C LYS A 184 17.69 25.25 -11.27
N ASP A 185 17.47 26.44 -10.68
CA ASP A 185 17.30 27.68 -11.41
C ASP A 185 18.59 28.03 -12.19
N ASN A 186 18.43 28.42 -13.44
CA ASN A 186 19.50 29.04 -14.19
C ASN A 186 19.60 30.52 -13.78
N THR A 187 20.76 30.94 -13.28
CA THR A 187 21.03 32.32 -12.84
C THR A 187 21.85 33.11 -13.84
N ASP A 188 22.09 32.57 -15.03
CA ASP A 188 22.85 33.21 -16.09
C ASP A 188 22.01 34.32 -16.77
N ILE A 189 22.29 35.56 -16.40
CA ILE A 189 21.60 36.74 -16.94
C ILE A 189 21.93 36.95 -18.42
N ALA A 190 23.14 36.60 -18.89
CA ALA A 190 23.48 36.73 -20.30
C ALA A 190 22.67 35.76 -21.15
N TYR A 191 22.49 34.53 -20.69
CA TYR A 191 21.61 33.57 -21.34
C TYR A 191 20.14 34.04 -21.34
N ALA A 192 19.66 34.59 -20.24
CA ALA A 192 18.30 35.13 -20.14
C ALA A 192 18.08 36.27 -21.15
N LYS A 193 19.05 37.18 -21.29
CA LYS A 193 19.04 38.26 -22.27
C LYS A 193 18.94 37.70 -23.69
N GLN A 194 19.79 36.72 -24.03
CA GLN A 194 19.76 36.09 -25.34
C GLN A 194 18.40 35.47 -25.67
N VAL A 195 17.81 34.71 -24.76
CA VAL A 195 16.48 34.08 -24.94
C VAL A 195 15.41 35.14 -25.21
N LEU A 196 15.41 36.26 -24.46
CA LEU A 196 14.44 37.33 -24.63
C LEU A 196 14.63 38.07 -25.96
N GLU A 197 15.86 38.26 -26.42
CA GLU A 197 16.16 38.90 -27.70
C GLU A 197 15.78 38.02 -28.90
N ASP A 198 16.05 36.72 -28.81
CA ASP A 198 15.74 35.77 -29.89
C ASP A 198 14.22 35.55 -30.08
N GLU A 199 13.45 35.63 -28.99
CA GLU A 199 11.99 35.31 -29.02
C GLU A 199 11.10 36.55 -29.14
N HIS A 200 11.61 37.75 -28.83
CA HIS A 200 10.81 38.98 -28.83
C HIS A 200 11.53 40.12 -29.55
N TYR A 201 10.91 40.64 -30.58
CA TYR A 201 11.39 41.81 -31.31
C TYR A 201 11.01 43.10 -30.54
N GLY A 202 11.93 44.03 -30.43
CA GLY A 202 11.68 45.29 -29.69
C GLY A 202 11.46 45.05 -28.18
N LEU A 203 10.61 45.84 -27.56
CA LEU A 203 10.27 45.78 -26.13
C LEU A 203 11.47 45.91 -25.18
N GLU A 204 12.45 46.79 -25.55
CA GLU A 204 13.73 46.90 -24.85
C GLU A 204 13.56 47.23 -23.36
N ALA A 205 12.65 48.18 -23.02
CA ALA A 205 12.35 48.54 -21.62
C ALA A 205 11.74 47.38 -20.82
N VAL A 206 10.90 46.55 -21.47
CA VAL A 206 10.31 45.35 -20.85
C VAL A 206 11.34 44.31 -20.58
N LYS A 207 12.22 44.04 -21.57
CA LYS A 207 13.34 43.09 -21.46
C LYS A 207 14.30 43.49 -20.35
N GLU A 208 14.70 44.78 -20.31
CA GLU A 208 15.58 45.30 -19.27
C GLU A 208 14.96 45.11 -17.88
N ARG A 209 13.69 45.46 -17.71
CA ARG A 209 12.99 45.27 -16.44
C ARG A 209 12.87 43.84 -15.99
N ILE A 210 12.67 42.92 -16.93
CA ILE A 210 12.68 41.45 -16.66
C ILE A 210 14.09 40.98 -16.22
N LEU A 211 15.16 41.48 -16.86
CA LEU A 211 16.53 41.14 -16.48
C LEU A 211 16.89 41.68 -15.10
N GLU A 212 16.44 42.91 -14.75
CA GLU A 212 16.57 43.46 -13.40
C GLU A 212 15.85 42.60 -12.37
N PHE A 213 14.58 42.18 -12.64
CA PHE A 213 13.83 41.28 -11.80
C PHE A 213 14.56 39.95 -11.57
N LEU A 214 15.10 39.36 -12.63
CA LEU A 214 15.89 38.11 -12.53
C LEU A 214 17.17 38.31 -11.71
N ALA A 215 17.84 39.43 -11.86
CA ALA A 215 19.06 39.75 -11.10
C ALA A 215 18.74 39.91 -9.61
N VAL A 216 17.69 40.67 -9.26
CA VAL A 216 17.23 40.82 -7.87
C VAL A 216 16.84 39.46 -7.29
N ARG A 217 16.07 38.66 -8.03
CA ARG A 217 15.68 37.32 -7.61
C ARG A 217 16.89 36.41 -7.34
N SER A 218 17.95 36.52 -8.12
CA SER A 218 19.18 35.72 -7.89
C SER A 218 19.90 36.05 -6.59
N LEU A 219 19.71 37.27 -6.09
CA LEU A 219 20.35 37.81 -4.87
C LEU A 219 19.45 37.69 -3.62
N THR A 220 18.12 37.61 -3.80
CA THR A 220 17.15 37.50 -2.69
C THR A 220 17.08 36.09 -2.15
N LYS A 221 16.70 35.97 -0.87
CA LYS A 221 16.39 34.68 -0.25
C LYS A 221 15.15 34.06 -0.87
N LYS A 222 15.08 32.73 -0.85
CA LYS A 222 13.89 31.99 -1.32
C LYS A 222 12.62 32.49 -0.61
N GLY A 223 11.57 32.73 -1.39
CA GLY A 223 10.26 33.14 -0.88
C GLY A 223 9.99 34.63 -0.79
N GLU A 224 10.99 35.48 -0.89
CA GLU A 224 10.82 36.94 -0.80
C GLU A 224 10.77 37.65 -2.17
N SER A 225 10.71 36.92 -3.27
CA SER A 225 10.66 37.53 -4.61
C SER A 225 9.28 38.12 -4.88
N PRO A 226 9.18 39.36 -5.38
CA PRO A 226 7.93 39.92 -5.81
C PRO A 226 7.30 39.10 -6.93
N ILE A 227 5.98 39.23 -7.09
CA ILE A 227 5.23 38.59 -8.15
C ILE A 227 5.31 39.46 -9.40
N LEU A 228 5.76 38.90 -10.51
CA LEU A 228 5.81 39.66 -11.75
C LEU A 228 4.42 39.75 -12.37
N CYS A 229 3.95 40.99 -12.65
CA CYS A 229 2.68 41.23 -13.32
C CYS A 229 2.90 41.96 -14.66
N LEU A 230 2.56 41.26 -15.75
CA LEU A 230 2.65 41.80 -17.12
C LEU A 230 1.30 42.39 -17.52
N VAL A 231 1.27 43.68 -17.73
CA VAL A 231 0.02 44.45 -18.01
C VAL A 231 0.08 45.11 -19.38
N GLY A 232 -1.00 45.03 -20.13
CA GLY A 232 -1.11 45.69 -21.45
C GLY A 232 -2.26 45.16 -22.27
N PRO A 233 -2.53 45.75 -23.43
CA PRO A 233 -3.60 45.34 -24.33
C PRO A 233 -3.55 43.87 -24.72
N PRO A 234 -4.67 43.26 -25.12
CA PRO A 234 -4.65 41.91 -25.66
C PRO A 234 -3.79 41.86 -26.92
N GLY A 235 -3.08 40.71 -27.14
CA GLY A 235 -2.24 40.53 -28.32
C GLY A 235 -0.80 41.07 -28.21
N THR A 236 -0.40 41.69 -27.10
CA THR A 236 0.96 42.25 -26.95
C THR A 236 2.03 41.23 -26.53
N GLY A 237 1.72 39.95 -26.50
CA GLY A 237 2.70 38.91 -26.22
C GLY A 237 2.99 38.60 -24.74
N LYS A 238 2.16 39.07 -23.78
CA LYS A 238 2.33 38.81 -22.34
C LYS A 238 2.58 37.34 -21.98
N THR A 239 1.75 36.47 -22.49
CA THR A 239 1.87 35.01 -22.24
C THR A 239 3.12 34.41 -22.89
N SER A 240 3.55 34.93 -24.03
CA SER A 240 4.79 34.54 -24.70
C SER A 240 6.02 34.95 -23.88
N ILE A 241 6.03 36.17 -23.36
CA ILE A 241 7.11 36.66 -22.49
C ILE A 241 7.24 35.79 -21.22
N ALA A 242 6.14 35.41 -20.58
CA ALA A 242 6.15 34.50 -19.42
C ALA A 242 6.76 33.13 -19.75
N ARG A 243 6.50 32.62 -20.98
CA ARG A 243 7.12 31.38 -21.45
C ARG A 243 8.61 31.52 -21.68
N SER A 244 9.07 32.62 -22.28
CA SER A 244 10.49 32.91 -22.48
C SER A 244 11.23 33.07 -21.17
N LEU A 245 10.59 33.66 -20.15
CA LEU A 245 11.11 33.74 -18.79
C LEU A 245 11.31 32.34 -18.19
N SER A 246 10.35 31.43 -18.39
CA SER A 246 10.51 30.03 -17.95
C SER A 246 11.69 29.33 -18.64
N LYS A 247 11.87 29.53 -19.95
CA LYS A 247 13.01 29.01 -20.70
C LYS A 247 14.33 29.57 -20.18
N SER A 248 14.42 30.87 -19.94
CA SER A 248 15.64 31.51 -19.42
C SER A 248 16.07 30.97 -18.07
N LEU A 249 15.10 30.66 -17.19
CA LEU A 249 15.34 30.04 -15.91
C LEU A 249 15.49 28.51 -15.96
N LYS A 250 15.25 27.89 -17.11
CA LYS A 250 15.18 26.42 -17.28
C LYS A 250 14.20 25.75 -16.33
N LYS A 251 13.08 26.41 -16.03
CA LYS A 251 12.02 25.92 -15.15
C LYS A 251 10.88 25.28 -15.94
N PRO A 252 10.24 24.23 -15.40
CA PRO A 252 8.94 23.79 -15.90
C PRO A 252 7.93 24.90 -15.85
N TYR A 253 7.11 25.01 -16.92
CA TYR A 253 6.11 26.05 -17.11
C TYR A 253 4.70 25.47 -17.08
N THR A 254 3.83 26.06 -16.31
CA THR A 254 2.40 25.73 -16.30
C THR A 254 1.58 27.01 -16.35
N ARG A 255 0.52 27.00 -17.16
CA ARG A 255 -0.43 28.13 -17.30
C ARG A 255 -1.77 27.79 -16.66
N ILE A 256 -2.27 28.70 -15.85
CA ILE A 256 -3.62 28.66 -15.29
C ILE A 256 -4.36 29.89 -15.83
N SER A 257 -5.40 29.69 -16.65
CA SER A 257 -6.29 30.79 -17.06
C SER A 257 -7.27 31.10 -15.93
N LEU A 258 -7.27 32.32 -15.44
CA LEU A 258 -8.18 32.80 -14.41
C LEU A 258 -9.44 33.45 -15.01
N GLY A 259 -9.44 33.70 -16.32
CA GLY A 259 -10.61 34.24 -17.02
C GLY A 259 -11.80 33.28 -16.92
N GLY A 260 -12.86 33.75 -16.25
CA GLY A 260 -14.08 32.95 -16.05
C GLY A 260 -14.12 32.10 -14.79
N VAL A 261 -13.07 32.11 -13.96
CA VAL A 261 -13.08 31.49 -12.64
C VAL A 261 -14.04 32.27 -11.73
N ARG A 262 -15.00 31.57 -11.14
CA ARG A 262 -16.06 32.15 -10.30
C ARG A 262 -16.15 31.56 -8.91
N ASP A 263 -15.53 30.43 -8.68
CA ASP A 263 -15.60 29.67 -7.44
C ASP A 263 -14.20 29.50 -6.84
N GLU A 264 -14.06 29.80 -5.56
CA GLU A 264 -12.85 29.53 -4.78
C GLU A 264 -12.40 28.07 -4.90
N ALA A 265 -13.36 27.14 -5.01
CA ALA A 265 -13.08 25.72 -5.15
C ALA A 265 -12.31 25.38 -6.44
N GLU A 266 -12.36 26.22 -7.48
CA GLU A 266 -11.51 26.01 -8.66
C GLU A 266 -10.02 26.23 -8.33
N ILE A 267 -9.69 27.14 -7.40
CA ILE A 267 -8.32 27.41 -6.97
C ILE A 267 -7.86 26.40 -5.92
N ARG A 268 -8.71 26.16 -4.89
CA ARG A 268 -8.40 25.34 -3.71
C ARG A 268 -8.83 23.88 -3.78
N GLY A 269 -9.59 23.50 -4.83
CA GLY A 269 -10.16 22.16 -4.96
C GLY A 269 -11.44 21.93 -4.17
N HIS A 270 -12.10 20.84 -4.48
CA HIS A 270 -13.31 20.41 -3.78
C HIS A 270 -12.96 19.37 -2.70
N ARG A 271 -13.69 19.40 -1.59
CA ARG A 271 -13.51 18.39 -0.54
C ARG A 271 -13.71 16.98 -1.10
N LYS A 272 -12.79 16.08 -0.82
CA LYS A 272 -12.77 14.69 -1.34
C LYS A 272 -14.03 13.86 -1.06
N THR A 273 -14.89 14.32 -0.15
CA THR A 273 -16.18 13.66 0.17
C THR A 273 -17.26 13.88 -0.87
N TYR A 274 -17.08 14.82 -1.80
CA TYR A 274 -18.05 15.07 -2.86
C TYR A 274 -17.78 14.17 -4.07
N VAL A 275 -18.85 13.74 -4.74
CA VAL A 275 -18.75 12.98 -6.00
C VAL A 275 -18.14 13.90 -7.06
N GLY A 276 -17.09 13.44 -7.72
CA GLY A 276 -16.36 14.22 -8.73
C GLY A 276 -15.38 15.24 -8.13
N ALA A 277 -15.05 15.15 -6.83
CA ALA A 277 -14.03 16.00 -6.22
C ALA A 277 -12.68 15.85 -6.91
N MET A 278 -12.00 16.99 -7.10
CA MET A 278 -10.68 17.07 -7.73
C MET A 278 -9.81 18.11 -7.03
N PRO A 279 -8.48 18.00 -7.14
CA PRO A 279 -7.58 19.05 -6.67
C PRO A 279 -7.84 20.37 -7.35
N GLY A 280 -7.54 21.47 -6.65
CA GLY A 280 -7.59 22.80 -7.21
C GLY A 280 -6.56 23.02 -8.34
N ARG A 281 -6.76 24.06 -9.10
CA ARG A 281 -5.90 24.39 -10.25
C ARG A 281 -4.43 24.59 -9.86
N ILE A 282 -4.15 25.12 -8.65
CA ILE A 282 -2.78 25.29 -8.14
C ILE A 282 -2.12 23.94 -7.87
N ALA A 283 -2.78 23.05 -7.13
CA ALA A 283 -2.26 21.74 -6.84
C ALA A 283 -2.08 20.90 -8.13
N ASN A 284 -3.03 21.01 -9.05
CA ASN A 284 -2.95 20.33 -10.34
C ASN A 284 -1.79 20.88 -11.21
N ALA A 285 -1.55 22.20 -11.20
CA ALA A 285 -0.40 22.80 -11.89
C ALA A 285 0.93 22.29 -11.36
N LEU A 286 1.08 22.14 -10.04
CA LEU A 286 2.26 21.52 -9.43
C LEU A 286 2.43 20.06 -9.85
N LYS A 287 1.36 19.27 -9.80
CA LYS A 287 1.36 17.89 -10.26
C LYS A 287 1.83 17.79 -11.71
N MET A 288 1.26 18.59 -12.61
CA MET A 288 1.61 18.60 -14.03
C MET A 288 3.05 19.05 -14.29
N SER A 289 3.57 20.00 -13.52
CA SER A 289 4.94 20.46 -13.64
C SER A 289 5.97 19.41 -13.18
N GLY A 290 5.58 18.51 -12.30
CA GLY A 290 6.42 17.45 -11.75
C GLY A 290 7.55 17.95 -10.84
N VAL A 291 7.54 19.24 -10.46
CA VAL A 291 8.54 19.87 -9.58
C VAL A 291 7.87 20.78 -8.56
N LYS A 292 8.52 20.98 -7.41
CA LYS A 292 8.06 21.85 -6.33
C LYS A 292 8.19 23.33 -6.65
N ASN A 293 9.12 23.70 -7.53
CA ASN A 293 9.51 25.08 -7.82
C ASN A 293 9.32 25.47 -9.32
N PRO A 294 8.15 25.20 -9.93
CA PRO A 294 7.89 25.60 -11.31
C PRO A 294 7.71 27.11 -11.46
N LEU A 295 7.59 27.55 -12.72
CA LEU A 295 6.98 28.82 -13.04
C LEU A 295 5.48 28.59 -13.35
N ILE A 296 4.60 29.22 -12.60
CA ILE A 296 3.16 29.17 -12.80
C ILE A 296 2.69 30.55 -13.32
N LEU A 297 2.15 30.56 -14.53
CA LEU A 297 1.50 31.74 -15.09
C LEU A 297 0.03 31.74 -14.70
N LEU A 298 -0.38 32.78 -13.97
CA LEU A 298 -1.78 33.10 -13.66
C LEU A 298 -2.26 34.12 -14.72
N ASP A 299 -2.90 33.61 -15.75
CA ASP A 299 -3.27 34.41 -16.93
C ASP A 299 -4.65 35.08 -16.75
N GLU A 300 -4.78 36.35 -17.14
CA GLU A 300 -6.02 37.13 -17.07
C GLU A 300 -6.56 37.32 -15.62
N ILE A 301 -5.69 37.70 -14.68
CA ILE A 301 -6.08 37.92 -13.28
C ILE A 301 -7.12 39.04 -13.10
N ASP A 302 -7.16 39.97 -14.02
CA ASP A 302 -8.13 41.09 -14.07
C ASP A 302 -9.56 40.62 -14.44
N LYS A 303 -9.74 39.40 -14.93
CA LYS A 303 -11.04 38.86 -15.29
C LYS A 303 -11.64 37.92 -14.23
N VAL A 304 -11.02 37.79 -13.08
CA VAL A 304 -11.57 37.07 -11.93
C VAL A 304 -12.80 37.79 -11.43
N SER A 305 -13.93 37.12 -11.33
CA SER A 305 -15.18 37.74 -10.86
C SER A 305 -15.32 37.62 -9.34
N ASN A 306 -15.84 38.72 -8.76
CA ASN A 306 -16.26 38.77 -7.35
C ASN A 306 -17.74 38.37 -7.24
N ASP A 307 -18.07 37.13 -7.56
CA ASP A 307 -19.46 36.69 -7.40
C ASP A 307 -19.71 36.12 -5.99
N TYR A 308 -20.98 36.13 -5.56
CA TYR A 308 -21.49 35.80 -4.23
C TYR A 308 -21.18 34.37 -3.69
N LYS A 309 -20.42 33.55 -4.42
CA LYS A 309 -20.18 32.14 -4.06
C LYS A 309 -18.80 31.80 -3.46
N GLY A 310 -18.02 32.78 -3.13
CA GLY A 310 -16.71 32.59 -2.53
C GLY A 310 -15.74 33.69 -2.96
N ASP A 311 -14.82 34.02 -2.08
CA ASP A 311 -13.82 35.07 -2.35
C ASP A 311 -12.62 34.46 -3.08
N THR A 312 -12.74 34.35 -4.42
CA THR A 312 -11.65 33.84 -5.28
C THR A 312 -10.38 34.69 -5.10
N PHE A 313 -10.51 36.01 -4.84
CA PHE A 313 -9.36 36.85 -4.57
C PHE A 313 -8.69 36.51 -3.23
N SER A 314 -9.45 36.16 -2.19
CA SER A 314 -8.87 35.66 -0.93
C SER A 314 -8.05 34.40 -1.13
N ALA A 315 -8.54 33.49 -1.95
CA ALA A 315 -7.79 32.27 -2.29
C ALA A 315 -6.49 32.60 -3.05
N LEU A 316 -6.55 33.55 -3.99
CA LEU A 316 -5.36 34.02 -4.71
C LEU A 316 -4.38 34.77 -3.81
N LEU A 317 -4.88 35.57 -2.83
CA LEU A 317 -4.03 36.21 -1.82
C LEU A 317 -3.24 35.17 -1.03
N GLU A 318 -3.89 34.11 -0.55
CA GLU A 318 -3.18 33.03 0.17
C GLU A 318 -2.10 32.34 -0.69
N VAL A 319 -2.37 32.15 -1.99
CA VAL A 319 -1.41 31.57 -2.94
C VAL A 319 -0.21 32.50 -3.19
N LEU A 320 -0.48 33.81 -3.30
CA LEU A 320 0.49 34.83 -3.74
C LEU A 320 1.21 35.50 -2.57
N ASP A 321 0.69 35.41 -1.36
CA ASP A 321 1.31 35.98 -0.17
C ASP A 321 2.43 35.07 0.36
N SER A 322 3.66 35.55 0.37
CA SER A 322 4.84 34.79 0.83
C SER A 322 4.76 34.35 2.29
N GLU A 323 3.99 35.05 3.14
CA GLU A 323 3.78 34.67 4.54
C GLU A 323 2.79 33.50 4.69
N GLN A 324 1.81 33.39 3.77
CA GLN A 324 0.72 32.42 3.83
C GLN A 324 0.96 31.19 2.95
N ASN A 325 1.60 31.38 1.80
CA ASN A 325 1.74 30.36 0.76
C ASN A 325 2.61 29.15 1.17
N VAL A 326 3.43 29.28 2.21
CA VAL A 326 4.21 28.17 2.81
C VAL A 326 3.30 27.06 3.36
N LYS A 327 2.06 27.39 3.73
CA LYS A 327 1.08 26.48 4.31
C LYS A 327 -0.23 26.47 3.53
N PHE A 328 -0.17 26.72 2.23
CA PHE A 328 -1.36 26.66 1.37
C PHE A 328 -2.05 25.31 1.51
N ARG A 329 -3.37 25.30 1.69
CA ARG A 329 -4.17 24.08 1.79
C ARG A 329 -5.14 23.95 0.63
N ASP A 330 -4.93 22.89 -0.14
CA ASP A 330 -5.92 22.40 -1.09
C ASP A 330 -6.97 21.57 -0.34
N HIS A 331 -8.25 21.80 -0.64
CA HIS A 331 -9.36 21.14 0.05
C HIS A 331 -9.48 19.64 -0.31
N TYR A 332 -8.99 19.26 -1.49
CA TYR A 332 -8.96 17.85 -1.89
C TYR A 332 -7.83 17.10 -1.20
N LEU A 333 -6.62 17.66 -1.21
CA LEU A 333 -5.44 17.01 -0.64
C LEU A 333 -5.43 17.04 0.90
N GLU A 334 -6.02 18.09 1.50
CA GLU A 334 -6.15 18.29 2.97
C GLU A 334 -4.82 18.29 3.73
N VAL A 335 -3.72 18.52 3.04
CA VAL A 335 -2.37 18.66 3.61
C VAL A 335 -1.76 19.98 3.18
N PRO A 336 -0.85 20.57 3.97
CA PRO A 336 -0.18 21.80 3.60
C PRO A 336 0.76 21.56 2.42
N ILE A 337 0.72 22.47 1.44
CA ILE A 337 1.59 22.53 0.28
C ILE A 337 2.42 23.81 0.40
N ASP A 338 3.72 23.67 0.35
CA ASP A 338 4.65 24.78 0.39
C ASP A 338 4.83 25.37 -1.03
N LEU A 339 4.27 26.53 -1.29
CA LEU A 339 4.35 27.25 -2.55
C LEU A 339 5.46 28.33 -2.57
N SER A 340 6.26 28.47 -1.51
CA SER A 340 7.27 29.52 -1.39
C SER A 340 8.36 29.49 -2.46
N GLU A 341 8.58 28.35 -3.08
CA GLU A 341 9.59 28.19 -4.15
C GLU A 341 9.01 28.32 -5.56
N VAL A 342 7.68 28.44 -5.68
CA VAL A 342 7.00 28.64 -6.97
C VAL A 342 7.25 30.07 -7.45
N LEU A 343 7.60 30.23 -8.74
CA LEU A 343 7.64 31.53 -9.36
C LEU A 343 6.28 31.85 -9.98
N PHE A 344 5.54 32.72 -9.35
CA PHE A 344 4.27 33.21 -9.90
C PHE A 344 4.51 34.39 -10.83
N VAL A 345 3.94 34.29 -12.03
CA VAL A 345 3.84 35.40 -13.00
C VAL A 345 2.37 35.59 -13.30
N THR A 346 1.90 36.81 -13.34
CA THR A 346 0.51 37.17 -13.62
C THR A 346 0.43 37.96 -14.91
N THR A 347 -0.70 37.90 -15.62
CA THR A 347 -1.01 38.79 -16.72
C THR A 347 -2.34 39.47 -16.48
N ALA A 348 -2.43 40.72 -16.92
CA ALA A 348 -3.67 41.51 -16.89
C ALA A 348 -3.78 42.39 -18.14
N ASN A 349 -4.98 42.72 -18.52
CA ASN A 349 -5.18 43.77 -19.53
C ASN A 349 -5.30 45.16 -18.87
N SER A 350 -5.83 45.20 -17.65
CA SER A 350 -6.00 46.41 -16.85
C SER A 350 -5.76 46.13 -15.35
N LEU A 351 -5.22 47.13 -14.63
CA LEU A 351 -5.02 47.03 -13.19
C LEU A 351 -6.26 47.40 -12.36
N GLN A 352 -7.26 48.02 -13.00
CA GLN A 352 -8.40 48.68 -12.29
C GLN A 352 -9.28 47.67 -11.51
N THR A 353 -9.36 46.41 -11.96
CA THR A 353 -10.19 45.37 -11.35
C THR A 353 -9.44 44.52 -10.33
N ILE A 354 -8.12 44.68 -10.25
CA ILE A 354 -7.27 43.91 -9.33
C ILE A 354 -7.30 44.62 -7.95
N PRO A 355 -7.63 43.87 -6.87
CA PRO A 355 -7.62 44.44 -5.51
C PRO A 355 -6.24 44.97 -5.10
N ARG A 356 -6.21 46.10 -4.41
CA ARG A 356 -4.96 46.71 -3.92
C ARG A 356 -4.05 45.74 -3.15
N PRO A 357 -4.55 44.90 -2.22
CA PRO A 357 -3.68 43.97 -1.50
C PRO A 357 -2.91 43.00 -2.38
N LEU A 358 -3.42 42.68 -3.58
CA LEU A 358 -2.68 41.91 -4.57
C LEU A 358 -1.67 42.74 -5.32
N LEU A 359 -2.08 43.98 -5.75
CA LEU A 359 -1.19 44.89 -6.47
C LEU A 359 0.04 45.29 -5.66
N ASP A 360 -0.11 45.49 -4.35
CA ASP A 360 0.99 45.84 -3.46
C ASP A 360 2.09 44.76 -3.37
N ARG A 361 1.80 43.54 -3.80
CA ARG A 361 2.74 42.40 -3.84
C ARG A 361 3.33 42.17 -5.23
N MET A 362 2.88 42.94 -6.23
CA MET A 362 3.23 42.75 -7.62
C MET A 362 4.22 43.79 -8.10
N GLU A 363 5.24 43.31 -8.81
CA GLU A 363 6.06 44.16 -9.64
C GLU A 363 5.40 44.28 -11.02
N VAL A 364 4.84 45.45 -11.32
CA VAL A 364 4.09 45.69 -12.54
C VAL A 364 5.03 46.09 -13.67
N ILE A 365 4.97 45.40 -14.80
CA ILE A 365 5.64 45.76 -16.05
C ILE A 365 4.58 46.01 -17.10
N GLU A 366 4.51 47.26 -17.55
CA GLU A 366 3.59 47.65 -18.61
C GLU A 366 4.15 47.33 -19.99
N ILE A 367 3.33 46.65 -20.78
CA ILE A 367 3.65 46.30 -22.17
C ILE A 367 2.75 47.09 -23.09
N SER A 368 3.33 48.08 -23.77
CA SER A 368 2.62 48.90 -24.75
C SER A 368 2.28 48.09 -25.99
N SER A 369 1.26 48.53 -26.72
CA SER A 369 1.01 47.99 -28.07
C SER A 369 2.18 48.33 -28.99
N TYR A 370 2.42 47.46 -29.96
CA TYR A 370 3.37 47.81 -31.02
C TYR A 370 2.83 49.04 -31.75
N THR A 371 3.64 50.05 -31.86
CA THR A 371 3.39 51.18 -32.79
C THR A 371 3.87 50.75 -34.16
N GLU A 372 3.06 51.00 -35.21
CA GLU A 372 3.43 50.80 -36.60
C GLU A 372 4.70 51.58 -36.98
#